data_aafc47db4de6d3c8b22e3a23c0173caa
#
_entry.id   aafc47db4de6d3c8b22e3a23c0173caa
#
_cell.length_a   1.000
_cell.length_b   1.000
_cell.length_c   1.000
_cell.angle_alpha   90.00
_cell.angle_beta   90.00
_cell.angle_gamma   90.00
#
_symmetry.space_group_name_H-M   'P 1'
#
loop_
_entity.id
_entity.type
_entity.pdbx_description
1 polymer ?
#
loop_
_entity_poly.entity_id
_entity_poly.type
_entity_poly.pdbx_seq_one_letter_code
_entity_poly.pdbx_strand_id
1 'polypeptide(L)'
;MRIWLAPDHARLVFDLSGPAAHKVFTLDNPDRIVLDVENSTLKADLERLGLDKSPVERIRSGKNGKTLRLVLDLKHGVRPKSFDLKPNQKYGHRLVLDLYEKESLGKATKTAEPQAIAGRDIVIAIDAGHGGDDPGAIGSGRVREKDVVLAMAKELKRRLDQTPGYKGQLTRTGDYYISLRGRTTAARKHNADLFVSIHADAFKDPRARGASVWVLSSRGASSEMGRWLASKENSADLIGGVGSVSLDDKDNVLASVLLDMSMTASREDSRSIAKGIHTNIKRFARMHKSHVEQAGFVVLKSPDIPSILVETGFISNPGEAANLKTRSYQKKMADAIYKGIVQHFERKPPALTLIAQRKAKDNRSYKVVRGDTLSVIASKNGVSLASLRKVNSLKNDTIKVGQVLRIPAS
;
A
#
# COMPACT_ATOMS: atom_id res chain seq x y z
N MET A 1 -5.10 9.38 -26.63
CA MET A 1 -5.51 10.10 -25.41
C MET A 1 -6.14 9.12 -24.44
N ARG A 2 -5.91 9.24 -23.14
CA ARG A 2 -6.40 8.34 -22.07
C ARG A 2 -6.87 9.15 -20.89
N ILE A 3 -7.82 8.63 -20.12
CA ILE A 3 -8.27 9.22 -18.86
C ILE A 3 -8.20 8.19 -17.74
N TRP A 4 -7.75 8.62 -16.56
CA TRP A 4 -7.67 7.83 -15.34
C TRP A 4 -8.31 8.58 -14.20
N LEU A 5 -9.10 7.91 -13.40
CA LEU A 5 -9.81 8.51 -12.27
C LEU A 5 -9.20 8.01 -10.96
N ALA A 6 -8.56 8.92 -10.24
CA ALA A 6 -8.10 8.72 -8.87
C ALA A 6 -9.08 9.39 -7.89
N PRO A 7 -9.06 9.04 -6.59
CA PRO A 7 -9.98 9.61 -5.61
C PRO A 7 -9.86 11.14 -5.42
N ASP A 8 -8.72 11.72 -5.73
CA ASP A 8 -8.38 13.13 -5.51
C ASP A 8 -8.23 13.94 -6.79
N HIS A 9 -8.15 13.28 -7.95
CA HIS A 9 -8.02 13.94 -9.25
C HIS A 9 -8.42 13.05 -10.42
N ALA A 10 -8.75 13.68 -11.55
CA ALA A 10 -8.82 13.02 -12.84
C ALA A 10 -7.56 13.35 -13.64
N ARG A 11 -6.92 12.35 -14.25
CA ARG A 11 -5.73 12.50 -15.09
C ARG A 11 -6.06 12.28 -16.55
N LEU A 12 -5.77 13.25 -17.39
CA LEU A 12 -5.81 13.12 -18.83
C LEU A 12 -4.38 13.02 -19.36
N VAL A 13 -4.14 12.05 -20.24
CA VAL A 13 -2.83 11.81 -20.86
C VAL A 13 -2.98 11.93 -22.37
N PHE A 14 -2.22 12.84 -22.95
CA PHE A 14 -2.14 13.10 -24.38
C PHE A 14 -0.84 12.51 -24.91
N ASP A 15 -0.91 11.51 -25.79
CA ASP A 15 0.26 10.98 -26.48
C ASP A 15 0.66 11.92 -27.62
N LEU A 16 1.92 12.31 -27.65
CA LEU A 16 2.47 13.25 -28.61
C LEU A 16 3.48 12.55 -29.52
N SER A 17 3.53 12.97 -30.79
CA SER A 17 4.54 12.49 -31.75
C SER A 17 5.94 13.09 -31.50
N GLY A 18 6.03 14.18 -30.75
CA GLY A 18 7.26 14.87 -30.40
C GLY A 18 7.04 15.82 -29.21
N PRO A 19 8.07 16.49 -28.71
CA PRO A 19 7.91 17.53 -27.69
C PRO A 19 7.06 18.67 -28.25
N ALA A 20 6.14 19.22 -27.44
CA ALA A 20 5.30 20.35 -27.82
C ALA A 20 5.16 21.31 -26.65
N ALA A 21 5.38 22.61 -26.90
CA ALA A 21 5.08 23.63 -25.92
C ALA A 21 3.57 23.72 -25.71
N HIS A 22 3.16 23.92 -24.47
CA HIS A 22 1.75 24.01 -24.13
C HIS A 22 1.45 25.09 -23.10
N LYS A 23 0.22 25.56 -23.08
CA LYS A 23 -0.30 26.50 -22.09
C LYS A 23 -1.66 26.02 -21.59
N VAL A 24 -1.84 26.06 -20.26
CA VAL A 24 -3.12 25.72 -19.61
C VAL A 24 -3.62 26.92 -18.86
N PHE A 25 -4.90 27.23 -19.00
CA PHE A 25 -5.58 28.27 -18.20
C PHE A 25 -7.05 27.90 -17.99
N THR A 26 -7.65 28.49 -16.97
CA THR A 26 -9.06 28.30 -16.63
C THR A 26 -9.90 29.47 -17.08
N LEU A 27 -11.14 29.21 -17.41
CA LEU A 27 -12.19 30.18 -17.65
C LEU A 27 -13.39 29.87 -16.75
N ASP A 28 -13.93 30.87 -16.11
CA ASP A 28 -15.12 30.73 -15.26
C ASP A 28 -16.39 31.13 -16.06
N ASN A 29 -17.55 30.75 -15.56
CA ASN A 29 -18.90 31.12 -16.08
C ASN A 29 -19.13 30.79 -17.58
N PRO A 30 -19.29 29.54 -18.00
CA PRO A 30 -19.16 28.30 -17.21
C PRO A 30 -17.69 27.86 -17.01
N ASP A 31 -17.48 27.01 -16.00
CA ASP A 31 -16.13 26.48 -15.69
C ASP A 31 -15.54 25.70 -16.87
N ARG A 32 -14.37 26.12 -17.34
CA ARG A 32 -13.66 25.49 -18.46
C ARG A 32 -12.17 25.49 -18.22
N ILE A 33 -11.50 24.50 -18.78
CA ILE A 33 -10.04 24.50 -18.94
C ILE A 33 -9.72 24.58 -20.41
N VAL A 34 -8.81 25.47 -20.75
CA VAL A 34 -8.26 25.60 -22.10
C VAL A 34 -6.83 25.09 -22.09
N LEU A 35 -6.55 24.14 -22.98
CA LEU A 35 -5.21 23.60 -23.23
C LEU A 35 -4.83 23.94 -24.66
N ASP A 36 -3.85 24.80 -24.82
CA ASP A 36 -3.24 25.16 -26.10
C ASP A 36 -1.95 24.38 -26.28
N VAL A 37 -1.82 23.66 -27.39
CA VAL A 37 -0.64 22.85 -27.74
C VAL A 37 -0.10 23.35 -29.08
N GLU A 38 1.11 23.89 -29.07
CA GLU A 38 1.72 24.50 -30.25
C GLU A 38 2.08 23.45 -31.32
N ASN A 39 2.02 23.86 -32.59
CA ASN A 39 2.39 23.08 -33.76
C ASN A 39 1.81 21.66 -33.77
N SER A 40 0.57 21.51 -33.31
CA SER A 40 -0.07 20.21 -33.08
C SER A 40 -1.39 20.09 -33.84
N THR A 41 -1.74 18.82 -34.14
CA THR A 41 -3.04 18.45 -34.71
C THR A 41 -3.63 17.28 -33.94
N LEU A 42 -4.95 17.30 -33.72
CA LEU A 42 -5.65 16.23 -33.04
C LEU A 42 -5.87 15.02 -33.97
N LYS A 43 -5.41 13.84 -33.54
CA LYS A 43 -5.69 12.55 -34.20
C LYS A 43 -6.56 11.63 -33.32
N ALA A 44 -6.82 12.02 -32.06
CA ALA A 44 -7.61 11.23 -31.14
C ALA A 44 -9.11 11.44 -31.36
N ASP A 45 -9.87 10.37 -31.21
CA ASP A 45 -11.34 10.44 -31.13
C ASP A 45 -11.73 10.83 -29.70
N LEU A 46 -12.32 12.02 -29.53
CA LEU A 46 -12.70 12.57 -28.22
C LEU A 46 -14.00 11.95 -27.67
N GLU A 47 -14.85 11.40 -28.54
CA GLU A 47 -16.15 10.82 -28.13
C GLU A 47 -15.98 9.47 -27.42
N ARG A 48 -14.87 8.79 -27.67
CA ARG A 48 -14.56 7.49 -27.05
C ARG A 48 -13.91 7.57 -25.66
N LEU A 49 -13.73 8.78 -25.14
CA LEU A 49 -13.18 8.97 -23.80
C LEU A 49 -14.31 8.79 -22.77
N GLY A 50 -14.23 7.80 -21.91
CA GLY A 50 -15.19 7.55 -20.84
C GLY A 50 -15.19 8.69 -19.80
N LEU A 51 -15.87 9.80 -20.10
CA LEU A 51 -15.89 11.04 -19.26
C LEU A 51 -16.92 10.97 -18.14
N ASP A 52 -17.84 10.01 -18.11
CA ASP A 52 -19.04 9.99 -17.25
C ASP A 52 -18.74 10.22 -15.77
N LYS A 53 -17.67 9.62 -15.27
CA LYS A 53 -17.25 9.72 -13.86
C LYS A 53 -16.16 10.77 -13.61
N SER A 54 -15.80 11.56 -14.64
CA SER A 54 -14.80 12.61 -14.51
C SER A 54 -15.44 13.97 -14.25
N PRO A 55 -14.67 14.96 -13.76
CA PRO A 55 -15.15 16.34 -13.65
C PRO A 55 -15.37 17.01 -15.01
N VAL A 56 -14.96 16.37 -16.12
CA VAL A 56 -15.10 16.90 -17.48
C VAL A 56 -16.45 16.42 -18.03
N GLU A 57 -17.26 17.37 -18.50
CA GLU A 57 -18.51 17.10 -19.17
C GLU A 57 -18.27 16.76 -20.64
N ARG A 58 -17.45 17.57 -21.32
CA ARG A 58 -17.17 17.47 -22.75
C ARG A 58 -15.81 18.03 -23.09
N ILE A 59 -15.16 17.50 -24.13
CA ILE A 59 -13.93 18.05 -24.69
C ILE A 59 -14.19 18.48 -26.13
N ARG A 60 -13.87 19.74 -26.42
CA ARG A 60 -13.95 20.31 -27.77
C ARG A 60 -12.57 20.66 -28.29
N SER A 61 -12.35 20.53 -29.58
CA SER A 61 -11.10 20.92 -30.22
C SER A 61 -11.31 22.00 -31.28
N GLY A 62 -10.33 22.86 -31.43
CA GLY A 62 -10.27 23.88 -32.46
C GLY A 62 -8.84 24.23 -32.82
N LYS A 63 -8.65 25.01 -33.87
CA LYS A 63 -7.34 25.54 -34.26
C LYS A 63 -7.29 27.04 -34.05
N ASN A 64 -6.17 27.53 -33.52
CA ASN A 64 -5.83 28.94 -33.48
C ASN A 64 -4.46 29.11 -34.16
N GLY A 65 -4.48 29.38 -35.48
CA GLY A 65 -3.28 29.36 -36.31
C GLY A 65 -2.67 27.95 -36.32
N LYS A 66 -1.40 27.83 -35.87
CA LYS A 66 -0.68 26.55 -35.78
C LYS A 66 -0.91 25.83 -34.43
N THR A 67 -1.67 26.42 -33.52
CA THR A 67 -1.93 25.89 -32.16
C THR A 67 -3.21 25.08 -32.15
N LEU A 68 -3.13 23.85 -31.65
CA LEU A 68 -4.30 23.04 -31.31
C LEU A 68 -4.85 23.54 -29.97
N ARG A 69 -6.10 23.98 -29.96
CA ARG A 69 -6.82 24.34 -28.74
C ARG A 69 -7.80 23.24 -28.37
N LEU A 70 -7.66 22.74 -27.14
CA LEU A 70 -8.62 21.84 -26.50
C LEU A 70 -9.33 22.60 -25.39
N VAL A 71 -10.66 22.53 -25.39
CA VAL A 71 -11.50 23.15 -24.36
C VAL A 71 -12.23 22.02 -23.64
N LEU A 72 -11.97 21.89 -22.33
CA LEU A 72 -12.64 20.97 -21.44
C LEU A 72 -13.75 21.74 -20.74
N ASP A 73 -15.00 21.46 -21.09
CA ASP A 73 -16.17 21.94 -20.35
C ASP A 73 -16.29 21.11 -19.07
N LEU A 74 -16.47 21.77 -17.94
CA LEU A 74 -16.42 21.13 -16.63
C LEU A 74 -17.80 21.06 -15.97
N LYS A 75 -18.07 19.98 -15.25
CA LYS A 75 -19.26 19.80 -14.42
C LYS A 75 -19.22 20.69 -13.18
N HIS A 76 -18.02 20.98 -12.69
CA HIS A 76 -17.72 21.87 -11.55
C HIS A 76 -16.27 22.35 -11.62
N GLY A 77 -15.93 23.38 -10.87
CA GLY A 77 -14.59 23.95 -10.87
C GLY A 77 -13.53 23.00 -10.32
N VAL A 78 -12.40 22.91 -11.03
CA VAL A 78 -11.23 22.11 -10.66
C VAL A 78 -9.96 22.96 -10.73
N ARG A 79 -8.88 22.44 -10.16
CA ARG A 79 -7.54 23.01 -10.21
C ARG A 79 -6.69 22.20 -11.19
N PRO A 80 -6.35 22.73 -12.37
CA PRO A 80 -5.51 21.99 -13.33
C PRO A 80 -4.04 22.06 -12.95
N LYS A 81 -3.31 20.96 -13.20
CA LYS A 81 -1.85 20.90 -13.18
C LYS A 81 -1.40 20.17 -14.43
N SER A 82 -0.55 20.77 -15.25
CA SER A 82 0.00 20.15 -16.47
C SER A 82 1.50 19.99 -16.40
N PHE A 83 2.01 18.98 -17.06
CA PHE A 83 3.45 18.71 -17.21
C PHE A 83 3.72 17.75 -18.37
N ASP A 84 4.94 17.81 -18.89
CA ASP A 84 5.40 16.97 -19.98
C ASP A 84 6.16 15.75 -19.45
N LEU A 85 5.98 14.63 -20.13
CA LEU A 85 6.74 13.40 -19.90
C LEU A 85 7.57 13.06 -21.13
N LYS A 86 8.87 12.88 -20.91
CA LYS A 86 9.79 12.40 -21.93
C LYS A 86 9.47 10.95 -22.34
N PRO A 87 9.88 10.53 -23.55
CA PRO A 87 9.77 9.14 -23.96
C PRO A 87 10.43 8.17 -22.96
N ASN A 88 9.82 7.00 -22.82
CA ASN A 88 10.39 5.89 -22.09
C ASN A 88 10.25 4.58 -22.89
N GLN A 89 10.61 3.43 -22.33
CA GLN A 89 10.56 2.15 -23.03
C GLN A 89 9.16 1.74 -23.51
N LYS A 90 8.08 2.32 -22.97
CA LYS A 90 6.68 1.95 -23.26
C LYS A 90 5.92 3.03 -24.02
N TYR A 91 6.26 4.30 -23.83
CA TYR A 91 5.51 5.45 -24.33
C TYR A 91 6.43 6.49 -24.95
N GLY A 92 5.93 7.17 -26.00
CA GLY A 92 6.54 8.37 -26.57
C GLY A 92 6.43 9.59 -25.67
N HIS A 93 6.55 10.77 -26.25
CA HIS A 93 6.26 12.03 -25.55
C HIS A 93 4.80 12.07 -25.09
N ARG A 94 4.55 12.58 -23.91
CA ARG A 94 3.21 12.71 -23.34
C ARG A 94 3.05 14.05 -22.66
N LEU A 95 1.88 14.66 -22.85
CA LEU A 95 1.43 15.76 -22.02
C LEU A 95 0.38 15.22 -21.03
N VAL A 96 0.54 15.51 -19.76
CA VAL A 96 -0.37 15.12 -18.69
C VAL A 96 -1.09 16.34 -18.18
N LEU A 97 -2.40 16.21 -17.97
CA LEU A 97 -3.25 17.23 -17.35
C LEU A 97 -4.00 16.56 -16.18
N ASP A 98 -3.62 16.92 -14.95
CA ASP A 98 -4.29 16.51 -13.74
C ASP A 98 -5.30 17.55 -13.31
N LEU A 99 -6.53 17.11 -13.02
CA LEU A 99 -7.66 17.92 -12.61
C LEU A 99 -8.00 17.58 -11.15
N TYR A 100 -7.52 18.40 -10.22
CA TYR A 100 -7.80 18.23 -8.79
C TYR A 100 -9.12 18.91 -8.44
N GLU A 101 -9.93 18.27 -7.60
CA GLU A 101 -11.10 18.92 -7.01
C GLU A 101 -10.67 20.24 -6.36
N LYS A 102 -11.42 21.34 -6.64
CA LYS A 102 -11.32 22.53 -5.79
C LYS A 102 -11.84 22.08 -4.43
N GLU A 103 -10.94 21.92 -3.44
CA GLU A 103 -11.37 21.75 -2.06
C GLU A 103 -12.36 22.89 -1.78
N SER A 104 -13.61 22.54 -1.52
CA SER A 104 -14.52 23.47 -0.88
C SER A 104 -13.78 23.93 0.39
N LEU A 105 -13.59 25.24 0.56
CA LEU A 105 -13.09 25.87 1.79
C LEU A 105 -14.09 25.63 2.93
N GLY A 106 -14.44 24.39 3.15
CA GLY A 106 -15.21 23.86 4.23
C GLY A 106 -14.24 23.37 5.29
N LYS A 107 -13.94 24.27 6.25
CA LYS A 107 -13.32 23.99 7.55
C LYS A 107 -12.18 22.99 7.48
N ALA A 108 -10.96 23.50 7.55
CA ALA A 108 -9.86 22.72 8.11
C ALA A 108 -10.41 22.00 9.35
N THR A 109 -10.74 20.74 9.20
CA THR A 109 -10.88 19.86 10.35
C THR A 109 -9.53 19.98 11.02
N LYS A 110 -9.49 20.70 12.16
CA LYS A 110 -8.39 20.61 13.09
C LYS A 110 -8.00 19.15 13.06
N THR A 111 -6.76 18.87 12.66
CA THR A 111 -6.14 17.59 12.93
C THR A 111 -6.32 17.38 14.42
N ALA A 112 -7.36 16.64 14.79
CA ALA A 112 -7.50 16.15 16.15
C ALA A 112 -6.19 15.42 16.38
N GLU A 113 -5.42 15.87 17.38
CA GLU A 113 -4.37 15.01 17.94
C GLU A 113 -5.00 13.64 18.09
N PRO A 114 -4.33 12.56 17.66
CA PRO A 114 -4.92 11.25 17.76
C PRO A 114 -5.21 11.00 19.23
N GLN A 115 -6.44 11.26 19.65
CA GLN A 115 -6.93 10.74 20.93
C GLN A 115 -6.72 9.24 20.81
N ALA A 116 -5.86 8.71 21.65
CA ALA A 116 -5.56 7.29 21.74
C ALA A 116 -6.84 6.55 22.11
N ILE A 117 -7.64 6.17 21.11
CA ILE A 117 -8.87 5.42 21.30
C ILE A 117 -8.45 4.02 21.71
N ALA A 118 -8.58 3.74 23.01
CA ALA A 118 -8.30 2.41 23.53
C ALA A 118 -9.19 1.38 22.80
N GLY A 119 -8.57 0.35 22.24
CA GLY A 119 -9.29 -0.71 21.52
C GLY A 119 -9.46 -0.48 20.02
N ARG A 120 -8.64 0.36 19.39
CA ARG A 120 -8.65 0.51 17.92
C ARG A 120 -8.21 -0.76 17.20
N ASP A 121 -8.61 -0.89 15.95
CA ASP A 121 -8.10 -1.93 15.06
C ASP A 121 -6.62 -1.70 14.69
N ILE A 122 -5.93 -2.78 14.37
CA ILE A 122 -4.63 -2.75 13.70
C ILE A 122 -4.88 -2.45 12.23
N VAL A 123 -4.32 -1.34 11.73
CA VAL A 123 -4.52 -0.88 10.35
C VAL A 123 -3.38 -1.34 9.46
N ILE A 124 -3.72 -2.06 8.39
CA ILE A 124 -2.78 -2.54 7.39
C ILE A 124 -3.00 -1.77 6.08
N ALA A 125 -2.05 -0.93 5.71
CA ALA A 125 -2.04 -0.31 4.39
C ALA A 125 -1.58 -1.35 3.34
N ILE A 126 -2.46 -1.64 2.40
CA ILE A 126 -2.23 -2.62 1.35
C ILE A 126 -2.03 -1.86 0.05
N ASP A 127 -0.83 -1.93 -0.47
CA ASP A 127 -0.44 -1.30 -1.70
C ASP A 127 -0.47 -2.29 -2.85
N ALA A 128 -1.32 -2.01 -3.84
CA ALA A 128 -1.29 -2.73 -5.11
C ALA A 128 -0.36 -1.97 -6.06
N GLY A 129 0.78 -2.56 -6.39
CA GLY A 129 1.76 -1.94 -7.29
C GLY A 129 1.16 -1.46 -8.60
N HIS A 130 1.80 -0.47 -9.25
CA HIS A 130 1.40 0.04 -10.56
C HIS A 130 -0.01 0.67 -10.60
N GLY A 131 -0.61 0.77 -11.79
CA GLY A 131 -1.96 1.30 -12.02
C GLY A 131 -1.99 2.40 -13.08
N GLY A 132 -3.16 2.67 -13.65
CA GLY A 132 -3.33 3.68 -14.68
C GLY A 132 -2.43 3.43 -15.88
N ASP A 133 -1.63 4.43 -16.24
CA ASP A 133 -0.67 4.35 -17.35
C ASP A 133 0.49 3.38 -17.11
N ASP A 134 0.76 3.03 -15.87
CA ASP A 134 1.75 2.01 -15.54
C ASP A 134 1.09 0.63 -15.41
N PRO A 135 1.19 -0.23 -16.44
CA PRO A 135 0.63 -1.57 -16.37
C PRO A 135 1.43 -2.52 -15.49
N GLY A 136 2.63 -2.11 -15.02
CA GLY A 136 3.62 -3.02 -14.47
C GLY A 136 4.22 -3.94 -15.55
N ALA A 137 4.61 -5.12 -15.16
CA ALA A 137 5.03 -6.17 -16.07
C ALA A 137 3.82 -6.76 -16.83
N ILE A 138 4.09 -7.24 -18.04
CA ILE A 138 3.08 -7.90 -18.89
C ILE A 138 3.58 -9.31 -19.18
N GLY A 139 2.85 -10.28 -18.71
CA GLY A 139 3.16 -11.69 -18.90
C GLY A 139 2.49 -12.33 -20.09
N SER A 140 2.70 -13.64 -20.22
CA SER A 140 2.09 -14.46 -21.26
C SER A 140 0.56 -14.33 -21.22
N GLY A 141 -0.08 -14.29 -22.39
CA GLY A 141 -1.52 -14.07 -22.52
C GLY A 141 -1.97 -12.66 -22.15
N ARG A 142 -1.09 -11.67 -22.23
CA ARG A 142 -1.33 -10.25 -21.89
C ARG A 142 -1.81 -10.03 -20.45
N VAL A 143 -1.42 -10.90 -19.54
CA VAL A 143 -1.70 -10.72 -18.12
C VAL A 143 -0.90 -9.52 -17.62
N ARG A 144 -1.59 -8.51 -17.09
CA ARG A 144 -0.95 -7.27 -16.58
C ARG A 144 -0.78 -7.37 -15.07
N GLU A 145 0.38 -7.00 -14.59
CA GLU A 145 0.71 -6.99 -13.16
C GLU A 145 -0.29 -6.18 -12.36
N LYS A 146 -0.59 -4.94 -12.78
CA LYS A 146 -1.51 -4.04 -12.08
C LYS A 146 -2.87 -4.64 -11.78
N ASP A 147 -3.38 -5.52 -12.65
CA ASP A 147 -4.70 -6.15 -12.48
C ASP A 147 -4.63 -7.29 -11.46
N VAL A 148 -3.59 -8.11 -11.56
CA VAL A 148 -3.34 -9.25 -10.67
C VAL A 148 -3.12 -8.80 -9.23
N VAL A 149 -2.24 -7.82 -9.03
CA VAL A 149 -1.90 -7.33 -7.68
C VAL A 149 -3.07 -6.59 -7.03
N LEU A 150 -3.90 -5.87 -7.81
CA LEU A 150 -5.12 -5.25 -7.29
C LEU A 150 -6.14 -6.29 -6.83
N ALA A 151 -6.28 -7.40 -7.57
CA ALA A 151 -7.16 -8.49 -7.17
C ALA A 151 -6.70 -9.15 -5.86
N MET A 152 -5.39 -9.39 -5.70
CA MET A 152 -4.81 -9.92 -4.45
C MET A 152 -4.96 -8.94 -3.29
N ALA A 153 -4.72 -7.65 -3.52
CA ALA A 153 -4.87 -6.61 -2.51
C ALA A 153 -6.31 -6.50 -1.99
N LYS A 154 -7.30 -6.58 -2.88
CA LYS A 154 -8.72 -6.60 -2.51
C LYS A 154 -9.09 -7.83 -1.68
N GLU A 155 -8.56 -9.00 -2.03
CA GLU A 155 -8.79 -10.23 -1.26
C GLU A 155 -8.13 -10.18 0.12
N LEU A 156 -6.90 -9.64 0.22
CA LEU A 156 -6.22 -9.43 1.51
C LEU A 156 -7.01 -8.47 2.40
N LYS A 157 -7.48 -7.33 1.84
CA LYS A 157 -8.34 -6.40 2.56
C LYS A 157 -9.58 -7.09 3.10
N ARG A 158 -10.29 -7.85 2.26
CA ARG A 158 -11.50 -8.58 2.68
C ARG A 158 -11.25 -9.49 3.88
N ARG A 159 -10.12 -10.21 3.89
CA ARG A 159 -9.75 -11.10 5.01
C ARG A 159 -9.46 -10.34 6.28
N LEU A 160 -8.71 -9.25 6.19
CA LEU A 160 -8.39 -8.39 7.33
C LEU A 160 -9.68 -7.78 7.92
N ASP A 161 -10.55 -7.22 7.09
CA ASP A 161 -11.81 -6.60 7.53
C ASP A 161 -12.79 -7.61 8.17
N GLN A 162 -12.68 -8.89 7.83
CA GLN A 162 -13.47 -9.97 8.44
C GLN A 162 -12.87 -10.48 9.76
N THR A 163 -11.68 -10.01 10.13
CA THR A 163 -10.98 -10.44 11.34
C THR A 163 -11.09 -9.36 12.41
N PRO A 164 -11.77 -9.62 13.55
CA PRO A 164 -11.92 -8.63 14.63
C PRO A 164 -10.57 -8.11 15.11
N GLY A 165 -10.42 -6.81 15.18
CA GLY A 165 -9.20 -6.13 15.59
C GLY A 165 -8.23 -5.82 14.45
N TYR A 166 -8.64 -6.04 13.18
CA TYR A 166 -7.87 -5.70 11.99
C TYR A 166 -8.67 -4.89 10.99
N LYS A 167 -7.99 -3.97 10.28
CA LYS A 167 -8.56 -3.15 9.21
C LYS A 167 -7.61 -3.07 8.03
N GLY A 168 -8.06 -3.44 6.83
CA GLY A 168 -7.32 -3.26 5.58
C GLY A 168 -7.63 -1.92 4.93
N GLN A 169 -6.61 -1.17 4.51
CA GLN A 169 -6.74 0.08 3.75
C GLN A 169 -5.96 -0.04 2.45
N LEU A 170 -6.67 0.04 1.31
CA LEU A 170 -6.02 0.00 0.00
C LEU A 170 -5.44 1.37 -0.35
N THR A 171 -4.23 1.40 -0.90
CA THR A 171 -3.68 2.63 -1.50
C THR A 171 -4.47 3.02 -2.74
N ARG A 172 -4.83 2.06 -3.60
CA ARG A 172 -5.72 2.27 -4.73
C ARG A 172 -6.85 1.24 -4.76
N THR A 173 -8.04 1.69 -5.09
CA THR A 173 -9.25 0.86 -5.18
C THR A 173 -9.63 0.51 -6.62
N GLY A 174 -9.01 1.21 -7.60
CA GLY A 174 -9.27 1.10 -9.03
C GLY A 174 -7.99 1.09 -9.86
N ASP A 175 -8.17 1.25 -11.17
CA ASP A 175 -7.07 1.32 -12.13
C ASP A 175 -6.65 2.78 -12.35
N TYR A 176 -5.85 3.32 -11.43
CA TYR A 176 -5.19 4.62 -11.50
C TYR A 176 -3.81 4.54 -10.87
N TYR A 177 -2.92 5.42 -11.29
CA TYR A 177 -1.56 5.48 -10.77
C TYR A 177 -1.48 6.33 -9.51
N ILE A 178 -0.71 5.87 -8.54
CA ILE A 178 -0.31 6.63 -7.35
C ILE A 178 1.21 6.66 -7.31
N SER A 179 1.80 7.84 -7.15
CA SER A 179 3.26 7.96 -7.02
C SER A 179 3.82 7.16 -5.85
N LEU A 180 5.07 6.75 -5.92
CA LEU A 180 5.70 5.97 -4.85
C LEU A 180 5.62 6.67 -3.49
N ARG A 181 5.83 7.99 -3.45
CA ARG A 181 5.61 8.81 -2.24
C ARG A 181 4.14 8.91 -1.84
N GLY A 182 3.23 9.01 -2.80
CA GLY A 182 1.79 9.04 -2.56
C GLY A 182 1.29 7.80 -1.84
N ARG A 183 1.87 6.63 -2.12
CA ARG A 183 1.52 5.35 -1.48
C ARG A 183 1.86 5.36 0.01
N THR A 184 3.05 5.82 0.39
CA THR A 184 3.45 5.95 1.81
C THR A 184 2.68 7.07 2.51
N THR A 185 2.36 8.17 1.82
CA THR A 185 1.50 9.24 2.35
C THR A 185 0.09 8.73 2.63
N ALA A 186 -0.48 7.90 1.74
CA ALA A 186 -1.78 7.25 1.97
C ALA A 186 -1.75 6.34 3.21
N ALA A 187 -0.68 5.57 3.40
CA ALA A 187 -0.52 4.73 4.59
C ALA A 187 -0.50 5.57 5.89
N ARG A 188 0.24 6.69 5.90
CA ARG A 188 0.29 7.62 7.04
C ARG A 188 -1.05 8.27 7.33
N LYS A 189 -1.77 8.72 6.28
CA LYS A 189 -3.11 9.31 6.42
C LYS A 189 -4.10 8.38 7.13
N HIS A 190 -3.91 7.08 6.98
CA HIS A 190 -4.73 6.06 7.64
C HIS A 190 -4.16 5.57 8.97
N ASN A 191 -3.07 6.17 9.50
CA ASN A 191 -2.37 5.71 10.70
C ASN A 191 -2.07 4.21 10.66
N ALA A 192 -1.52 3.74 9.54
CA ALA A 192 -1.25 2.32 9.32
C ALA A 192 -0.14 1.80 10.26
N ASP A 193 -0.37 0.64 10.83
CA ASP A 193 0.59 -0.11 11.66
C ASP A 193 1.55 -0.96 10.81
N LEU A 194 1.21 -1.19 9.54
CA LEU A 194 2.02 -1.93 8.57
C LEU A 194 1.68 -1.46 7.15
N PHE A 195 2.69 -1.37 6.31
CA PHE A 195 2.56 -1.18 4.87
C PHE A 195 3.00 -2.45 4.12
N VAL A 196 2.15 -2.97 3.25
CA VAL A 196 2.41 -4.15 2.43
C VAL A 196 2.21 -3.83 0.97
N SER A 197 3.30 -3.78 0.19
CA SER A 197 3.25 -3.61 -1.26
C SER A 197 3.25 -4.98 -1.94
N ILE A 198 2.33 -5.18 -2.89
CA ILE A 198 2.12 -6.44 -3.61
C ILE A 198 2.48 -6.23 -5.07
N HIS A 199 3.39 -7.06 -5.58
CA HIS A 199 3.94 -7.05 -6.92
C HIS A 199 3.94 -8.44 -7.56
N ALA A 200 4.15 -8.51 -8.87
CA ALA A 200 4.30 -9.73 -9.65
C ALA A 200 5.18 -9.46 -10.87
N ASP A 201 6.43 -9.11 -10.62
CA ASP A 201 7.32 -8.51 -11.60
C ASP A 201 7.77 -9.47 -12.71
N ALA A 202 8.37 -8.93 -13.76
CA ALA A 202 9.04 -9.69 -14.81
C ALA A 202 10.55 -9.66 -14.60
N PHE A 203 11.22 -10.76 -14.92
CA PHE A 203 12.67 -10.80 -14.99
C PHE A 203 13.13 -11.06 -16.43
N LYS A 204 14.37 -10.69 -16.74
CA LYS A 204 14.95 -10.85 -18.09
C LYS A 204 14.96 -12.31 -18.57
N ASP A 205 15.27 -13.24 -17.66
CA ASP A 205 15.21 -14.68 -17.93
C ASP A 205 13.79 -15.19 -17.63
N PRO A 206 13.04 -15.67 -18.62
CA PRO A 206 11.68 -16.18 -18.41
C PRO A 206 11.64 -17.51 -17.61
N ARG A 207 12.80 -18.11 -17.31
CA ARG A 207 12.92 -19.27 -16.42
C ARG A 207 12.89 -18.85 -14.95
N ALA A 208 13.09 -17.57 -14.63
CA ALA A 208 12.95 -17.06 -13.28
C ALA A 208 11.56 -17.39 -12.75
N ARG A 209 11.48 -17.91 -11.53
CA ARG A 209 10.24 -18.35 -10.91
C ARG A 209 10.33 -18.33 -9.39
N GLY A 210 9.18 -18.28 -8.77
CA GLY A 210 9.03 -18.31 -7.33
C GLY A 210 8.76 -16.94 -6.74
N ALA A 211 7.96 -16.92 -5.69
CA ALA A 211 7.67 -15.70 -4.92
C ALA A 211 8.89 -15.27 -4.11
N SER A 212 8.97 -14.00 -3.76
CA SER A 212 9.98 -13.47 -2.83
C SER A 212 9.38 -12.40 -1.91
N VAL A 213 9.99 -12.21 -0.76
CA VAL A 213 9.57 -11.21 0.22
C VAL A 213 10.75 -10.32 0.54
N TRP A 214 10.53 -9.01 0.48
CA TRP A 214 11.54 -7.97 0.55
C TRP A 214 11.30 -7.02 1.70
N VAL A 215 12.40 -6.57 2.32
CA VAL A 215 12.40 -5.46 3.28
C VAL A 215 13.41 -4.40 2.85
N LEU A 216 13.24 -3.18 3.34
CA LEU A 216 14.12 -2.09 3.01
C LEU A 216 15.56 -2.37 3.50
N SER A 217 16.52 -2.17 2.62
CA SER A 217 17.95 -2.20 2.94
C SER A 217 18.50 -0.82 3.19
N SER A 218 19.40 -0.72 4.18
CA SER A 218 20.21 0.47 4.43
C SER A 218 21.61 0.42 3.75
N ARG A 219 22.04 -0.77 3.30
CA ARG A 219 23.41 -1.02 2.81
C ARG A 219 23.49 -1.56 1.38
N GLY A 220 22.44 -1.35 0.58
CA GLY A 220 22.33 -1.89 -0.76
C GLY A 220 21.52 -3.20 -0.84
N ALA A 221 21.44 -3.80 -2.03
CA ALA A 221 20.63 -4.98 -2.25
C ALA A 221 21.37 -6.26 -1.83
N SER A 222 20.62 -7.24 -1.29
CA SER A 222 21.16 -8.56 -0.88
C SER A 222 21.50 -9.46 -2.06
N SER A 223 21.00 -9.12 -3.26
CA SER A 223 21.24 -9.89 -4.48
C SER A 223 21.27 -8.97 -5.71
N GLU A 224 21.89 -9.45 -6.80
CA GLU A 224 21.91 -8.76 -8.10
C GLU A 224 20.48 -8.56 -8.63
N MET A 225 19.64 -9.58 -8.50
CA MET A 225 18.22 -9.49 -8.84
C MET A 225 17.51 -8.43 -8.00
N GLY A 226 17.76 -8.36 -6.71
CA GLY A 226 17.19 -7.32 -5.83
C GLY A 226 17.59 -5.91 -6.24
N ARG A 227 18.83 -5.72 -6.69
CA ARG A 227 19.29 -4.43 -7.23
C ARG A 227 18.52 -4.05 -8.49
N TRP A 228 18.35 -5.01 -9.40
CA TRP A 228 17.63 -4.81 -10.65
C TRP A 228 16.13 -4.53 -10.42
N LEU A 229 15.46 -5.34 -9.59
CA LEU A 229 14.04 -5.16 -9.22
C LEU A 229 13.82 -3.78 -8.58
N ALA A 230 14.61 -3.42 -7.56
CA ALA A 230 14.48 -2.12 -6.91
C ALA A 230 14.71 -0.95 -7.90
N SER A 231 15.67 -1.06 -8.82
CA SER A 231 15.91 -0.04 -9.85
C SER A 231 14.71 0.12 -10.79
N LYS A 232 14.11 -1.00 -11.19
CA LYS A 232 12.92 -1.02 -12.06
C LYS A 232 11.72 -0.39 -11.35
N GLU A 233 11.40 -0.84 -10.16
CA GLU A 233 10.26 -0.35 -9.37
C GLU A 233 10.42 1.13 -8.98
N ASN A 234 11.62 1.57 -8.64
CA ASN A 234 11.89 2.97 -8.33
C ASN A 234 11.72 3.90 -9.55
N SER A 235 11.73 3.36 -10.78
CA SER A 235 11.45 4.12 -12.00
C SER A 235 9.96 4.17 -12.38
N ALA A 236 9.08 3.56 -11.61
CA ALA A 236 7.64 3.49 -11.89
C ALA A 236 6.98 4.88 -12.02
N ASP A 237 7.43 5.86 -11.23
CA ASP A 237 6.93 7.25 -11.30
C ASP A 237 7.14 7.88 -12.69
N LEU A 238 8.20 7.51 -13.42
CA LEU A 238 8.43 7.96 -14.80
C LEU A 238 7.45 7.35 -15.78
N ILE A 239 6.98 6.13 -15.52
CA ILE A 239 5.99 5.42 -16.36
C ILE A 239 4.60 5.92 -16.03
N GLY A 240 4.26 6.02 -14.75
CA GLY A 240 2.96 6.45 -14.23
C GLY A 240 2.66 7.94 -14.41
N GLY A 241 3.63 8.70 -14.93
CA GLY A 241 3.42 10.09 -15.29
C GLY A 241 3.47 11.05 -14.09
N VAL A 242 4.38 10.81 -13.16
CA VAL A 242 4.75 11.80 -12.16
C VAL A 242 5.99 12.52 -12.69
N GLY A 243 5.90 13.84 -12.90
CA GLY A 243 7.05 14.66 -13.30
C GLY A 243 8.22 14.47 -12.32
N SER A 244 9.44 14.71 -12.79
CA SER A 244 10.67 14.54 -11.99
C SER A 244 10.56 15.27 -10.63
N VAL A 245 10.19 14.53 -9.60
CA VAL A 245 10.32 15.00 -8.23
C VAL A 245 11.79 14.79 -7.86
N SER A 246 12.51 15.92 -7.64
CA SER A 246 13.88 15.89 -7.15
C SER A 246 13.96 15.03 -5.88
N LEU A 247 14.91 14.10 -5.87
CA LEU A 247 15.23 13.28 -4.68
C LEU A 247 16.05 14.04 -3.65
N ASP A 248 16.25 15.36 -3.83
CA ASP A 248 16.98 16.22 -2.91
C ASP A 248 16.11 16.68 -1.72
N ASP A 249 15.82 15.76 -0.82
CA ASP A 249 15.51 16.11 0.57
C ASP A 249 16.83 16.12 1.37
N LYS A 250 17.51 17.25 1.35
CA LYS A 250 18.57 17.57 2.32
C LYS A 250 17.89 17.99 3.61
N ASP A 251 17.60 17.06 4.47
CA ASP A 251 17.02 17.32 5.78
C ASP A 251 18.00 17.10 6.92
N ASN A 252 18.04 18.12 7.75
CA ASN A 252 18.66 18.36 9.04
C ASN A 252 19.19 17.14 9.82
N VAL A 253 20.46 17.22 10.23
CA VAL A 253 21.25 16.21 10.97
C VAL A 253 20.63 15.82 12.32
N LEU A 254 19.86 16.68 12.98
CA LEU A 254 19.26 16.37 14.30
C LEU A 254 17.99 15.49 14.17
N ALA A 255 17.23 15.66 13.10
CA ALA A 255 16.09 14.78 12.78
C ALA A 255 16.55 13.37 12.43
N SER A 256 17.78 13.19 11.92
CA SER A 256 18.29 11.92 11.44
C SER A 256 18.55 10.89 12.56
N VAL A 257 18.93 11.33 13.77
CA VAL A 257 19.25 10.39 14.88
C VAL A 257 17.98 9.81 15.52
N LEU A 258 16.96 10.61 15.74
CA LEU A 258 15.64 10.12 16.21
C LEU A 258 14.97 9.27 15.14
N LEU A 259 15.13 9.64 13.87
CA LEU A 259 14.68 8.90 12.72
C LEU A 259 15.36 7.51 12.63
N ASP A 260 16.66 7.42 12.88
CA ASP A 260 17.42 6.15 12.84
C ASP A 260 16.95 5.15 13.92
N MET A 261 16.59 5.60 15.10
CA MET A 261 16.07 4.75 16.17
C MET A 261 14.67 4.22 15.83
N SER A 262 13.77 5.07 15.34
CA SER A 262 12.44 4.70 14.86
C SER A 262 12.53 3.73 13.69
N MET A 263 13.41 3.99 12.73
CA MET A 263 13.67 3.10 11.59
C MET A 263 14.23 1.74 11.99
N THR A 264 14.96 1.63 13.12
CA THR A 264 15.52 0.35 13.57
C THR A 264 14.43 -0.58 14.07
N ALA A 265 13.51 -0.10 14.91
CA ALA A 265 12.36 -0.88 15.38
C ALA A 265 11.42 -1.28 14.23
N SER A 266 11.11 -0.35 13.33
CA SER A 266 10.30 -0.57 12.14
C SER A 266 10.91 -1.64 11.20
N ARG A 267 12.24 -1.67 11.05
CA ARG A 267 12.95 -2.70 10.27
C ARG A 267 12.90 -4.08 10.90
N GLU A 268 12.99 -4.17 12.22
CA GLU A 268 12.89 -5.44 12.94
C GLU A 268 11.50 -6.06 12.79
N ASP A 269 10.45 -5.27 12.97
CA ASP A 269 9.08 -5.70 12.77
C ASP A 269 8.82 -6.09 11.30
N SER A 270 9.33 -5.30 10.35
CA SER A 270 9.28 -5.65 8.92
C SER A 270 9.90 -7.02 8.63
N ARG A 271 11.09 -7.31 9.18
CA ARG A 271 11.76 -8.60 9.02
C ARG A 271 10.98 -9.75 9.65
N SER A 272 10.41 -9.53 10.83
CA SER A 272 9.60 -10.54 11.53
C SER A 272 8.36 -10.91 10.73
N ILE A 273 7.62 -9.90 10.23
CA ILE A 273 6.42 -10.09 9.40
C ILE A 273 6.79 -10.77 8.08
N ALA A 274 7.84 -10.28 7.42
CA ALA A 274 8.32 -10.83 6.15
C ALA A 274 8.69 -12.32 6.26
N LYS A 275 9.34 -12.74 7.36
CA LYS A 275 9.63 -14.15 7.64
C LYS A 275 8.35 -15.00 7.80
N GLY A 276 7.35 -14.46 8.50
CA GLY A 276 6.04 -15.11 8.64
C GLY A 276 5.36 -15.31 7.30
N ILE A 277 5.32 -14.27 6.46
CA ILE A 277 4.75 -14.31 5.11
C ILE A 277 5.52 -15.31 4.24
N HIS A 278 6.84 -15.23 4.19
CA HIS A 278 7.71 -16.14 3.45
C HIS A 278 7.42 -17.61 3.81
N THR A 279 7.33 -17.92 5.10
CA THR A 279 7.03 -19.26 5.59
C THR A 279 5.65 -19.75 5.14
N ASN A 280 4.64 -18.88 5.15
CA ASN A 280 3.29 -19.25 4.73
C ASN A 280 3.18 -19.42 3.20
N ILE A 281 3.84 -18.57 2.41
CA ILE A 281 3.89 -18.73 0.94
C ILE A 281 4.58 -20.05 0.55
N LYS A 282 5.70 -20.38 1.18
CA LYS A 282 6.47 -21.63 0.93
C LYS A 282 5.63 -22.90 1.04
N ARG A 283 4.51 -22.88 1.75
CA ARG A 283 3.63 -24.06 1.92
C ARG A 283 2.85 -24.44 0.67
N PHE A 284 2.65 -23.50 -0.28
CA PHE A 284 1.83 -23.74 -1.47
C PHE A 284 2.46 -23.26 -2.78
N ALA A 285 3.47 -22.41 -2.70
CA ALA A 285 4.17 -21.85 -3.85
C ALA A 285 5.68 -21.97 -3.68
N ARG A 286 6.38 -22.04 -4.80
CA ARG A 286 7.84 -21.98 -4.81
C ARG A 286 8.31 -20.61 -4.33
N MET A 287 9.36 -20.58 -3.52
CA MET A 287 10.09 -19.35 -3.20
C MET A 287 11.31 -19.21 -4.10
N HIS A 288 11.59 -17.98 -4.55
CA HIS A 288 12.78 -17.69 -5.35
C HIS A 288 14.07 -17.88 -4.53
N LYS A 289 14.05 -17.41 -3.29
CA LYS A 289 15.12 -17.62 -2.30
C LYS A 289 14.58 -18.27 -1.03
N SER A 290 15.45 -18.93 -0.29
CA SER A 290 15.09 -19.59 0.98
C SER A 290 14.93 -18.62 2.16
N HIS A 291 15.19 -17.34 1.96
CA HIS A 291 15.19 -16.29 2.99
C HIS A 291 14.54 -15.00 2.47
N VAL A 292 14.23 -14.10 3.41
CA VAL A 292 13.77 -12.72 3.12
C VAL A 292 14.93 -11.93 2.54
N GLU A 293 14.70 -11.27 1.42
CA GLU A 293 15.70 -10.46 0.73
C GLU A 293 15.61 -8.97 1.13
N GLN A 294 16.62 -8.19 0.76
CA GLN A 294 16.71 -6.76 1.08
C GLN A 294 17.12 -5.98 -0.16
N ALA A 295 16.45 -4.84 -0.41
CA ALA A 295 16.84 -3.92 -1.47
C ALA A 295 16.34 -2.49 -1.19
N GLY A 296 16.80 -1.52 -2.00
CA GLY A 296 16.52 -0.10 -1.82
C GLY A 296 15.20 0.36 -2.47
N PHE A 297 14.09 -0.31 -2.20
CA PHE A 297 12.79 0.09 -2.73
C PHE A 297 12.32 1.42 -2.15
N VAL A 298 12.08 2.41 -3.00
CA VAL A 298 11.61 3.74 -2.59
C VAL A 298 10.25 3.66 -1.89
N VAL A 299 9.35 2.81 -2.37
CA VAL A 299 8.01 2.62 -1.79
C VAL A 299 8.06 2.10 -0.34
N LEU A 300 9.15 1.47 0.09
CA LEU A 300 9.32 0.99 1.46
C LEU A 300 9.99 2.02 2.40
N LYS A 301 10.35 3.20 1.91
CA LYS A 301 10.99 4.24 2.71
C LYS A 301 9.96 4.96 3.58
N SER A 302 9.55 4.32 4.66
CA SER A 302 8.77 4.92 5.74
C SER A 302 9.53 4.77 7.05
N PRO A 303 9.85 5.86 7.74
CA PRO A 303 10.64 5.78 8.96
C PRO A 303 9.87 5.18 10.14
N ASP A 304 8.57 5.36 10.16
CA ASP A 304 7.66 5.12 11.27
C ASP A 304 6.75 3.89 11.07
N ILE A 305 6.58 3.42 9.83
CA ILE A 305 5.69 2.30 9.51
C ILE A 305 6.54 1.11 9.02
N PRO A 306 6.47 -0.06 9.69
CA PRO A 306 7.03 -1.29 9.15
C PRO A 306 6.53 -1.53 7.73
N SER A 307 7.45 -1.83 6.81
CA SER A 307 7.12 -1.88 5.38
C SER A 307 7.74 -3.10 4.72
N ILE A 308 6.96 -3.81 3.93
CA ILE A 308 7.37 -5.00 3.19
C ILE A 308 6.87 -4.96 1.75
N LEU A 309 7.60 -5.62 0.85
CA LEU A 309 7.17 -5.85 -0.53
C LEU A 309 7.14 -7.36 -0.78
N VAL A 310 6.06 -7.81 -1.39
CA VAL A 310 5.84 -9.22 -1.73
C VAL A 310 5.75 -9.35 -3.24
N GLU A 311 6.77 -9.97 -3.84
CA GLU A 311 6.71 -10.48 -5.20
C GLU A 311 5.98 -11.82 -5.19
N THR A 312 4.81 -11.84 -5.80
CA THR A 312 3.92 -13.02 -5.75
C THR A 312 4.27 -14.11 -6.76
N GLY A 313 5.24 -13.84 -7.62
CA GLY A 313 5.79 -14.67 -8.67
C GLY A 313 6.29 -13.81 -9.81
N PHE A 314 6.98 -14.41 -10.78
CA PHE A 314 7.46 -13.71 -11.98
C PHE A 314 6.45 -13.85 -13.12
N ILE A 315 5.75 -12.78 -13.46
CA ILE A 315 4.72 -12.77 -14.53
C ILE A 315 5.33 -13.05 -15.92
N SER A 316 6.66 -12.86 -16.09
CA SER A 316 7.41 -13.24 -17.28
C SER A 316 7.49 -14.75 -17.50
N ASN A 317 7.33 -15.55 -16.43
CA ASN A 317 7.28 -17.00 -16.53
C ASN A 317 5.86 -17.46 -16.93
N PRO A 318 5.70 -18.20 -18.06
CA PRO A 318 4.35 -18.57 -18.53
C PRO A 318 3.54 -19.39 -17.53
N GLY A 319 4.19 -20.29 -16.79
CA GLY A 319 3.52 -21.12 -15.76
C GLY A 319 3.06 -20.29 -14.56
N GLU A 320 3.87 -19.32 -14.13
CA GLU A 320 3.48 -18.40 -13.05
C GLU A 320 2.42 -17.41 -13.50
N ALA A 321 2.52 -16.85 -14.72
CA ALA A 321 1.48 -16.01 -15.29
C ALA A 321 0.13 -16.73 -15.36
N ALA A 322 0.14 -18.03 -15.71
CA ALA A 322 -1.06 -18.86 -15.72
C ALA A 322 -1.68 -19.00 -14.31
N ASN A 323 -0.85 -19.15 -13.27
CA ASN A 323 -1.32 -19.20 -11.88
C ASN A 323 -1.80 -17.84 -11.39
N LEU A 324 -1.00 -16.79 -11.58
CA LEU A 324 -1.25 -15.43 -11.09
C LEU A 324 -2.59 -14.87 -11.55
N LYS A 325 -3.06 -15.18 -12.76
CA LYS A 325 -4.37 -14.76 -13.27
C LYS A 325 -5.55 -15.49 -12.61
N THR A 326 -5.33 -16.61 -11.90
CA THR A 326 -6.40 -17.41 -11.33
C THR A 326 -6.84 -16.88 -9.96
N ARG A 327 -8.16 -16.81 -9.73
CA ARG A 327 -8.71 -16.42 -8.43
C ARG A 327 -8.26 -17.35 -7.29
N SER A 328 -8.09 -18.63 -7.58
CA SER A 328 -7.64 -19.61 -6.59
C SER A 328 -6.25 -19.28 -6.05
N TYR A 329 -5.29 -18.99 -6.95
CA TYR A 329 -3.93 -18.61 -6.56
C TYR A 329 -3.91 -17.27 -5.83
N GLN A 330 -4.64 -16.26 -6.34
CA GLN A 330 -4.76 -14.94 -5.71
C GLN A 330 -5.27 -15.05 -4.26
N LYS A 331 -6.29 -15.89 -4.02
CA LYS A 331 -6.81 -16.15 -2.68
C LYS A 331 -5.80 -16.85 -1.77
N LYS A 332 -5.04 -17.85 -2.28
CA LYS A 332 -3.99 -18.53 -1.51
C LYS A 332 -2.86 -17.57 -1.14
N MET A 333 -2.46 -16.71 -2.07
CA MET A 333 -1.43 -15.70 -1.83
C MET A 333 -1.87 -14.68 -0.77
N ALA A 334 -3.06 -14.12 -0.92
CA ALA A 334 -3.64 -13.21 0.07
C ALA A 334 -3.79 -13.88 1.46
N ASP A 335 -4.16 -15.16 1.52
CA ASP A 335 -4.23 -15.93 2.76
C ASP A 335 -2.86 -16.10 3.44
N ALA A 336 -1.83 -16.38 2.65
CA ALA A 336 -0.48 -16.53 3.18
C ALA A 336 0.08 -15.21 3.73
N ILE A 337 -0.16 -14.09 3.04
CA ILE A 337 0.20 -12.76 3.50
C ILE A 337 -0.57 -12.43 4.78
N TYR A 338 -1.89 -12.61 4.78
CA TYR A 338 -2.75 -12.43 5.95
C TYR A 338 -2.25 -13.20 7.17
N LYS A 339 -1.98 -14.50 7.02
CA LYS A 339 -1.47 -15.36 8.12
C LYS A 339 -0.15 -14.85 8.70
N GLY A 340 0.78 -14.41 7.85
CA GLY A 340 2.05 -13.84 8.30
C GLY A 340 1.87 -12.55 9.10
N ILE A 341 0.96 -11.69 8.69
CA ILE A 341 0.59 -10.45 9.38
C ILE A 341 -0.02 -10.76 10.76
N VAL A 342 -1.07 -11.57 10.78
CA VAL A 342 -1.79 -11.91 12.01
C VAL A 342 -0.86 -12.61 13.01
N GLN A 343 -0.03 -13.55 12.57
CA GLN A 343 0.96 -14.23 13.43
C GLN A 343 1.91 -13.27 14.14
N HIS A 344 2.30 -12.17 13.47
CA HIS A 344 3.15 -11.17 14.10
C HIS A 344 2.37 -10.35 15.14
N PHE A 345 1.24 -9.77 14.76
CA PHE A 345 0.50 -8.87 15.63
C PHE A 345 -0.20 -9.57 16.80
N GLU A 346 -0.55 -10.85 16.71
CA GLU A 346 -0.97 -11.64 17.85
C GLU A 346 0.17 -11.83 18.88
N ARG A 347 1.42 -11.88 18.42
CA ARG A 347 2.58 -11.96 19.33
C ARG A 347 2.99 -10.60 19.88
N LYS A 348 3.01 -9.56 19.04
CA LYS A 348 3.48 -8.21 19.37
C LYS A 348 2.47 -7.16 18.87
N PRO A 349 1.31 -7.06 19.51
CA PRO A 349 0.30 -6.08 19.10
C PRO A 349 0.77 -4.66 19.43
N PRO A 350 0.47 -3.66 18.57
CA PRO A 350 0.66 -2.26 18.91
C PRO A 350 -0.18 -1.87 20.12
N ALA A 351 0.34 -0.96 20.94
CA ALA A 351 -0.36 -0.46 22.12
C ALA A 351 -1.76 0.10 21.76
N LEU A 352 -2.68 0.05 22.70
CA LEU A 352 -4.04 0.57 22.58
C LEU A 352 -4.92 -0.11 21.51
N THR A 353 -4.47 -1.21 20.89
CA THR A 353 -5.28 -1.98 19.95
C THR A 353 -6.18 -3.00 20.65
N LEU A 354 -7.27 -3.43 19.98
CA LEU A 354 -8.15 -4.51 20.48
C LEU A 354 -7.35 -5.80 20.76
N ILE A 355 -6.37 -6.10 19.90
CA ILE A 355 -5.50 -7.29 20.06
C ILE A 355 -4.64 -7.16 21.31
N ALA A 356 -4.06 -5.96 21.56
CA ALA A 356 -3.28 -5.71 22.78
C ALA A 356 -4.14 -5.86 24.05
N GLN A 357 -5.37 -5.33 24.03
CA GLN A 357 -6.29 -5.46 25.16
C GLN A 357 -6.70 -6.91 25.41
N ARG A 358 -7.02 -7.66 24.32
CA ARG A 358 -7.33 -9.09 24.43
C ARG A 358 -6.17 -9.86 25.04
N LYS A 359 -4.96 -9.64 24.52
CA LYS A 359 -3.74 -10.27 25.03
C LYS A 359 -3.46 -9.91 26.49
N ALA A 360 -3.67 -8.65 26.89
CA ALA A 360 -3.52 -8.23 28.27
C ALA A 360 -4.55 -8.92 29.20
N LYS A 361 -5.77 -9.15 28.72
CA LYS A 361 -6.78 -9.93 29.47
C LYS A 361 -6.38 -11.40 29.57
N ASP A 362 -5.88 -11.99 28.48
CA ASP A 362 -5.44 -13.40 28.44
C ASP A 362 -4.19 -13.61 29.33
N ASN A 363 -3.25 -12.67 29.31
CA ASN A 363 -2.07 -12.68 30.18
C ASN A 363 -2.40 -12.48 31.66
N ARG A 364 -3.61 -11.99 31.98
CA ARG A 364 -4.16 -11.98 33.33
C ARG A 364 -4.94 -13.25 33.67
N SER A 365 -4.82 -14.30 32.88
CA SER A 365 -5.37 -15.61 33.14
C SER A 365 -4.25 -16.62 33.37
N TYR A 366 -4.50 -17.54 34.31
CA TYR A 366 -3.61 -18.62 34.64
C TYR A 366 -4.32 -19.96 34.47
N LYS A 367 -3.77 -20.85 33.64
CA LYS A 367 -4.31 -22.21 33.50
C LYS A 367 -3.65 -23.11 34.54
N VAL A 368 -4.46 -23.64 35.46
CA VAL A 368 -4.01 -24.51 36.54
C VAL A 368 -3.35 -25.77 35.97
N VAL A 369 -2.14 -26.05 36.44
CA VAL A 369 -1.41 -27.27 36.12
C VAL A 369 -1.32 -28.22 37.33
N ARG A 370 -0.95 -29.45 37.11
CA ARG A 370 -0.81 -30.45 38.19
C ARG A 370 0.22 -29.98 39.23
N GLY A 371 -0.16 -29.98 40.48
CA GLY A 371 0.68 -29.52 41.59
C GLY A 371 0.45 -28.06 42.00
N ASP A 372 -0.37 -27.31 41.27
CA ASP A 372 -0.72 -25.94 41.67
C ASP A 372 -1.69 -25.92 42.85
N THR A 373 -1.52 -24.88 43.71
CA THR A 373 -2.49 -24.46 44.72
C THR A 373 -2.87 -23.00 44.47
N LEU A 374 -4.07 -22.59 44.89
CA LEU A 374 -4.53 -21.23 44.71
C LEU A 374 -3.62 -20.19 45.37
N SER A 375 -3.03 -20.53 46.52
CA SER A 375 -2.05 -19.69 47.24
C SER A 375 -0.75 -19.50 46.48
N VAL A 376 -0.20 -20.59 45.92
CA VAL A 376 1.03 -20.52 45.10
C VAL A 376 0.80 -19.70 43.81
N ILE A 377 -0.35 -19.89 43.19
CA ILE A 377 -0.72 -19.07 41.99
C ILE A 377 -0.85 -17.60 42.36
N ALA A 378 -1.50 -17.27 43.48
CA ALA A 378 -1.63 -15.89 43.97
C ALA A 378 -0.25 -15.25 44.23
N SER A 379 0.63 -15.94 44.94
CA SER A 379 1.99 -15.49 45.25
C SER A 379 2.83 -15.28 43.98
N LYS A 380 2.85 -16.24 43.04
CA LYS A 380 3.57 -16.14 41.78
C LYS A 380 3.11 -14.96 40.92
N ASN A 381 1.86 -14.54 41.02
CA ASN A 381 1.28 -13.46 40.24
C ASN A 381 1.22 -12.12 41.00
N GLY A 382 1.80 -12.04 42.22
CA GLY A 382 1.85 -10.80 43.00
C GLY A 382 0.48 -10.29 43.47
N VAL A 383 -0.50 -11.18 43.64
CA VAL A 383 -1.86 -10.84 44.04
C VAL A 383 -2.24 -11.53 45.35
N SER A 384 -3.20 -10.95 46.09
CA SER A 384 -3.69 -11.61 47.32
C SER A 384 -4.56 -12.82 46.99
N LEU A 385 -4.48 -13.86 47.83
CA LEU A 385 -5.35 -15.04 47.73
C LEU A 385 -6.84 -14.67 47.74
N ALA A 386 -7.20 -13.71 48.56
CA ALA A 386 -8.57 -13.20 48.67
C ALA A 386 -9.05 -12.56 47.38
N SER A 387 -8.21 -11.70 46.75
CA SER A 387 -8.50 -11.06 45.46
C SER A 387 -8.63 -12.10 44.35
N LEU A 388 -7.73 -13.08 44.31
CA LEU A 388 -7.77 -14.14 43.32
C LEU A 388 -9.04 -14.99 43.44
N ARG A 389 -9.43 -15.31 44.67
CA ARG A 389 -10.67 -16.04 44.96
C ARG A 389 -11.90 -15.25 44.52
N LYS A 390 -11.98 -13.97 44.91
CA LYS A 390 -13.09 -13.07 44.61
C LYS A 390 -13.33 -12.90 43.11
N VAL A 391 -12.25 -12.66 42.33
CA VAL A 391 -12.34 -12.40 40.87
C VAL A 391 -12.77 -13.65 40.09
N ASN A 392 -12.52 -14.84 40.65
CA ASN A 392 -12.90 -16.13 40.08
C ASN A 392 -14.18 -16.73 40.69
N SER A 393 -14.85 -16.01 41.58
CA SER A 393 -16.07 -16.46 42.24
C SER A 393 -15.92 -17.84 42.92
N LEU A 394 -14.72 -18.11 43.49
CA LEU A 394 -14.42 -19.38 44.15
C LEU A 394 -14.94 -19.36 45.57
N LYS A 395 -15.70 -20.38 45.92
CA LYS A 395 -16.23 -20.56 47.30
C LYS A 395 -15.16 -21.05 48.30
N ASN A 396 -14.13 -21.75 47.79
CA ASN A 396 -13.00 -22.28 48.59
C ASN A 396 -11.73 -22.27 47.71
N ASP A 397 -10.62 -22.84 48.23
CA ASP A 397 -9.34 -22.86 47.54
C ASP A 397 -9.15 -24.05 46.57
N THR A 398 -10.21 -24.82 46.35
CA THR A 398 -10.17 -26.00 45.47
C THR A 398 -10.19 -25.54 44.01
N ILE A 399 -9.15 -25.95 43.27
CA ILE A 399 -9.00 -25.69 41.85
C ILE A 399 -8.76 -27.00 41.10
N LYS A 400 -9.13 -27.05 39.81
CA LYS A 400 -8.99 -28.24 38.98
C LYS A 400 -7.87 -28.04 37.95
N VAL A 401 -7.10 -29.07 37.68
CA VAL A 401 -6.14 -29.06 36.56
C VAL A 401 -6.86 -28.71 35.25
N GLY A 402 -6.31 -27.78 34.51
CA GLY A 402 -6.92 -27.23 33.31
C GLY A 402 -7.89 -26.08 33.53
N GLN A 403 -8.29 -25.78 34.79
CA GLN A 403 -9.11 -24.62 35.11
C GLN A 403 -8.37 -23.32 34.78
N VAL A 404 -9.05 -22.38 34.13
CA VAL A 404 -8.49 -21.04 33.82
C VAL A 404 -8.93 -20.08 34.90
N LEU A 405 -7.96 -19.53 35.64
CA LEU A 405 -8.19 -18.52 36.68
C LEU A 405 -7.87 -17.14 36.12
N ARG A 406 -8.74 -16.16 36.36
CA ARG A 406 -8.47 -14.74 36.11
C ARG A 406 -7.56 -14.21 37.21
N ILE A 407 -6.43 -13.59 36.85
CA ILE A 407 -5.54 -12.93 37.80
C ILE A 407 -5.97 -11.46 37.90
N PRO A 408 -6.35 -10.94 39.06
CA PRO A 408 -6.71 -9.53 39.20
C PRO A 408 -5.52 -8.61 38.91
N ALA A 409 -5.79 -7.33 38.65
CA ALA A 409 -4.74 -6.32 38.66
C ALA A 409 -4.22 -6.17 40.09
N SER A 410 -2.91 -6.10 40.25
CA SER A 410 -2.25 -5.79 41.53
C SER A 410 -2.58 -4.36 41.97
#